data_7f9cd1d7a73f0246f8b10e55f0b4a491
#
_entry.id   7f9cd1d7a73f0246f8b10e55f0b4a491
#
_cell.length_a   1.000
_cell.length_b   1.000
_cell.length_c   1.000
_cell.angle_alpha   90.00
_cell.angle_beta   90.00
_cell.angle_gamma   90.00
#
_symmetry.space_group_name_H-M   'P 1'
#
loop_
_entity.id
_entity.type
_entity.pdbx_description
1 polymer ?
#
loop_
_entity_poly.entity_id
_entity_poly.type
_entity_poly.pdbx_seq_one_letter_code
_entity_poly.pdbx_strand_id
1 'polypeptide(L)'
;MLQAIAQSIDGTALSWAAGCCLVAGAAYTMLRKWEFKTRFEASVRAVEAAQGAYVGLSAAHHLLIKGGPLPVILVQRMAGYLWFDTLYECVLPLVKGTPLSIPFLAHHLVGLAAHGLAKTHGPLRAVTAHVYLAEL
;
A
#
# COMPACT_ATOMS: atom_id res chain seq x y z
N MET A 1 -12.34 2.63 14.97
CA MET A 1 -11.45 1.88 14.07
C MET A 1 -12.17 1.41 12.81
N LEU A 2 -13.23 0.60 12.87
CA LEU A 2 -13.93 0.08 11.67
C LEU A 2 -14.42 1.19 10.73
N GLN A 3 -14.99 2.27 11.25
CA GLN A 3 -15.40 3.41 10.45
C GLN A 3 -14.22 4.07 9.71
N ALA A 4 -13.08 4.22 10.38
CA ALA A 4 -11.88 4.79 9.77
C ALA A 4 -11.34 3.87 8.65
N ILE A 5 -11.35 2.55 8.85
CA ILE A 5 -11.01 1.59 7.79
C ILE A 5 -11.99 1.71 6.62
N ALA A 6 -13.29 1.79 6.87
CA ALA A 6 -14.28 1.98 5.82
C ALA A 6 -14.05 3.29 5.02
N GLN A 7 -13.62 4.36 5.69
CA GLN A 7 -13.25 5.62 5.04
C GLN A 7 -12.01 5.52 4.14
N SER A 8 -11.14 4.51 4.33
CA SER A 8 -10.00 4.27 3.43
C SER A 8 -10.44 3.73 2.08
N ILE A 9 -11.65 3.20 1.97
CA ILE A 9 -12.22 2.65 0.73
C ILE A 9 -12.90 3.77 -0.05
N ASP A 10 -12.43 4.04 -1.25
CA ASP A 10 -13.06 4.91 -2.24
C ASP A 10 -12.65 4.50 -3.66
N GLY A 11 -13.23 5.16 -4.65
CA GLY A 11 -12.97 4.83 -6.06
C GLY A 11 -11.49 4.96 -6.44
N THR A 12 -10.76 5.93 -5.88
CA THR A 12 -9.32 6.11 -6.13
C THR A 12 -8.51 4.98 -5.50
N ALA A 13 -8.79 4.64 -4.23
CA ALA A 13 -8.10 3.56 -3.54
C ALA A 13 -8.35 2.21 -4.24
N LEU A 14 -9.59 1.93 -4.62
CA LEU A 14 -9.94 0.70 -5.33
C LEU A 14 -9.28 0.63 -6.73
N SER A 15 -9.26 1.72 -7.48
CA SER A 15 -8.59 1.78 -8.77
C SER A 15 -7.07 1.57 -8.63
N TRP A 16 -6.48 2.12 -7.59
CA TRP A 16 -5.05 1.94 -7.31
C TRP A 16 -4.73 0.51 -6.89
N ALA A 17 -5.54 -0.11 -6.01
CA ALA A 17 -5.41 -1.52 -5.64
C ALA A 17 -5.51 -2.44 -6.87
N ALA A 18 -6.48 -2.19 -7.75
CA ALA A 18 -6.61 -2.93 -9.01
C ALA A 18 -5.38 -2.75 -9.91
N GLY A 19 -4.83 -1.52 -9.99
CA GLY A 19 -3.58 -1.24 -10.69
C GLY A 19 -2.41 -2.05 -10.14
N CYS A 20 -2.26 -2.14 -8.81
CA CYS A 20 -1.26 -2.98 -8.16
C CYS A 20 -1.42 -4.46 -8.53
N CYS A 21 -2.66 -4.97 -8.54
CA CYS A 21 -2.95 -6.35 -8.98
C CYS A 21 -2.54 -6.58 -10.45
N LEU A 22 -2.80 -5.62 -11.34
CA LEU A 22 -2.41 -5.72 -12.74
C LEU A 22 -0.89 -5.71 -12.92
N VAL A 23 -0.17 -4.85 -12.20
CA VAL A 23 1.30 -4.81 -12.21
C VAL A 23 1.88 -6.11 -11.67
N ALA A 24 1.36 -6.62 -10.55
CA ALA A 24 1.77 -7.92 -10.01
C ALA A 24 1.52 -9.05 -11.01
N GLY A 25 0.36 -9.08 -11.67
CA GLY A 25 0.02 -10.04 -12.71
C GLY A 25 0.95 -9.98 -13.92
N ALA A 26 1.30 -8.77 -14.38
CA ALA A 26 2.27 -8.58 -15.46
C ALA A 26 3.67 -9.08 -15.04
N ALA A 27 4.16 -8.68 -13.87
CA ALA A 27 5.44 -9.16 -13.35
C ALA A 27 5.45 -10.68 -13.20
N TYR A 28 4.36 -11.27 -12.69
CA TYR A 28 4.19 -12.71 -12.59
C TYR A 28 4.31 -13.41 -13.96
N THR A 29 3.72 -12.86 -15.01
CA THR A 29 3.82 -13.42 -16.36
C THR A 29 5.21 -13.29 -16.95
N MET A 30 5.91 -12.19 -16.68
CA MET A 30 7.30 -11.97 -17.11
C MET A 30 8.26 -12.98 -16.44
N LEU A 31 8.02 -13.34 -15.20
CA LEU A 31 8.81 -14.30 -14.43
C LEU A 31 8.42 -15.77 -14.69
N ARG A 32 7.81 -16.09 -15.83
CA ARG A 32 7.24 -17.40 -16.17
C ARG A 32 8.20 -18.60 -16.08
N LYS A 33 9.52 -18.34 -16.12
CA LYS A 33 10.56 -19.37 -16.00
C LYS A 33 10.91 -19.72 -14.55
N TRP A 34 10.41 -18.97 -13.58
CA TRP A 34 10.67 -19.19 -12.18
C TRP A 34 9.66 -20.17 -11.57
N GLU A 35 10.06 -20.83 -10.48
CA GLU A 35 9.15 -21.65 -9.69
C GLU A 35 7.94 -20.84 -9.21
N PHE A 36 6.76 -21.45 -9.15
CA PHE A 36 5.49 -20.79 -8.85
C PHE A 36 5.55 -19.93 -7.58
N LYS A 37 6.03 -20.47 -6.45
CA LYS A 37 6.08 -19.74 -5.17
C LYS A 37 7.00 -18.52 -5.24
N THR A 38 8.20 -18.71 -5.78
CA THR A 38 9.19 -17.63 -5.94
C THR A 38 8.69 -16.57 -6.90
N ARG A 39 8.08 -16.96 -8.01
CA ARG A 39 7.50 -16.06 -9.00
C ARG A 39 6.35 -15.24 -8.42
N PHE A 40 5.47 -15.86 -7.65
CA PHE A 40 4.36 -15.18 -6.98
C PHE A 40 4.88 -14.14 -5.99
N GLU A 41 5.81 -14.50 -5.11
CA GLU A 41 6.41 -13.57 -4.15
C GLU A 41 7.16 -12.42 -4.84
N ALA A 42 8.03 -12.73 -5.80
CA ALA A 42 8.80 -11.71 -6.51
C ALA A 42 7.92 -10.71 -7.26
N SER A 43 6.78 -11.17 -7.82
CA SER A 43 5.84 -10.29 -8.52
C SER A 43 5.22 -9.24 -7.57
N VAL A 44 4.95 -9.61 -6.33
CA VAL A 44 4.40 -8.70 -5.33
C VAL A 44 5.48 -7.78 -4.75
N ARG A 45 6.67 -8.31 -4.45
CA ARG A 45 7.81 -7.49 -4.01
C ARG A 45 8.18 -6.41 -5.02
N ALA A 46 8.01 -6.67 -6.33
CA ALA A 46 8.18 -5.65 -7.36
C ALA A 46 7.15 -4.50 -7.22
N VAL A 47 5.91 -4.81 -6.87
CA VAL A 47 4.88 -3.77 -6.61
C VAL A 47 5.22 -2.99 -5.35
N GLU A 48 5.62 -3.66 -4.26
CA GLU A 48 6.02 -3.02 -3.00
C GLU A 48 7.17 -2.02 -3.22
N ALA A 49 8.24 -2.45 -3.92
CA ALA A 49 9.38 -1.59 -4.21
C ALA A 49 8.99 -0.38 -5.07
N ALA A 50 8.17 -0.59 -6.12
CA ALA A 50 7.69 0.51 -6.96
C ALA A 50 6.80 1.47 -6.18
N GLN A 51 5.94 0.95 -5.31
CA GLN A 51 5.04 1.74 -4.49
C GLN A 51 5.79 2.53 -3.42
N GLY A 52 6.74 1.92 -2.72
CA GLY A 52 7.59 2.60 -1.74
C GLY A 52 8.35 3.76 -2.39
N ALA A 53 9.00 3.52 -3.53
CA ALA A 53 9.68 4.56 -4.29
C ALA A 53 8.72 5.70 -4.72
N TYR A 54 7.55 5.36 -5.27
CA TYR A 54 6.56 6.35 -5.69
C TYR A 54 6.08 7.22 -4.53
N VAL A 55 5.70 6.60 -3.42
CA VAL A 55 5.14 7.30 -2.25
C VAL A 55 6.21 8.12 -1.55
N GLY A 56 7.39 7.55 -1.31
CA GLY A 56 8.48 8.25 -0.66
C GLY A 56 8.99 9.44 -1.47
N LEU A 57 9.21 9.28 -2.79
CA LEU A 57 9.62 10.39 -3.67
C LEU A 57 8.53 11.47 -3.77
N SER A 58 7.26 11.07 -3.81
CA SER A 58 6.14 12.01 -3.83
C SER A 58 6.04 12.81 -2.52
N ALA A 59 6.26 12.17 -1.38
CA ALA A 59 6.28 12.81 -0.07
C ALA A 59 7.49 13.75 0.06
N ALA A 60 8.68 13.31 -0.34
CA ALA A 60 9.89 14.13 -0.37
C ALA A 60 9.70 15.39 -1.22
N HIS A 61 9.23 15.23 -2.45
CA HIS A 61 8.94 16.35 -3.35
C HIS A 61 7.92 17.33 -2.72
N HIS A 62 6.85 16.80 -2.10
CA HIS A 62 5.84 17.64 -1.49
C HIS A 62 6.39 18.44 -0.30
N LEU A 63 7.11 17.77 0.62
CA LEU A 63 7.68 18.41 1.81
C LEU A 63 8.74 19.45 1.46
N LEU A 64 9.61 19.16 0.49
CA LEU A 64 10.74 20.05 0.14
C LEU A 64 10.33 21.24 -0.73
N ILE A 65 9.30 21.09 -1.57
CA ILE A 65 8.97 22.07 -2.59
C ILE A 65 7.67 22.80 -2.29
N LYS A 66 6.61 22.09 -1.88
CA LYS A 66 5.28 22.68 -1.70
C LYS A 66 4.96 23.01 -0.25
N GLY A 67 5.44 22.22 0.69
CA GLY A 67 5.08 22.35 2.10
C GLY A 67 3.61 21.97 2.39
N GLY A 68 3.25 21.96 3.67
CA GLY A 68 1.90 21.72 4.11
C GLY A 68 1.47 20.24 4.10
N PRO A 69 0.19 19.93 4.29
CA PRO A 69 -0.33 18.58 4.36
C PRO A 69 -0.30 17.90 2.98
N LEU A 70 -0.05 16.58 2.97
CA LEU A 70 -0.08 15.79 1.72
C LEU A 70 -1.41 15.94 0.98
N PRO A 71 -1.38 15.93 -0.37
CA PRO A 71 -2.59 15.86 -1.18
C PRO A 71 -3.43 14.61 -0.83
N VAL A 72 -4.74 14.78 -0.75
CA VAL A 72 -5.67 13.67 -0.45
C VAL A 72 -5.49 12.52 -1.43
N ILE A 73 -5.24 12.80 -2.70
CA ILE A 73 -5.04 11.79 -3.74
C ILE A 73 -3.86 10.85 -3.43
N LEU A 74 -2.79 11.34 -2.80
CA LEU A 74 -1.65 10.51 -2.43
C LEU A 74 -2.01 9.59 -1.26
N VAL A 75 -2.77 10.09 -0.28
CA VAL A 75 -3.29 9.30 0.84
C VAL A 75 -4.23 8.20 0.34
N GLN A 76 -5.10 8.51 -0.63
CA GLN A 76 -6.02 7.54 -1.24
C GLN A 76 -5.26 6.44 -2.01
N ARG A 77 -4.23 6.79 -2.75
CA ARG A 77 -3.39 5.82 -3.48
C ARG A 77 -2.65 4.89 -2.51
N MET A 78 -2.12 5.44 -1.42
CA MET A 78 -1.47 4.61 -0.41
C MET A 78 -2.47 3.68 0.30
N ALA A 79 -3.68 4.15 0.60
CA ALA A 79 -4.74 3.29 1.11
C ALA A 79 -5.06 2.14 0.13
N GLY A 80 -5.10 2.42 -1.17
CA GLY A 80 -5.30 1.40 -2.21
C GLY A 80 -4.18 0.35 -2.24
N TYR A 81 -2.92 0.81 -2.10
CA TYR A 81 -1.80 -0.12 -1.98
C TYR A 81 -1.91 -0.98 -0.70
N LEU A 82 -2.24 -0.39 0.44
CA LEU A 82 -2.41 -1.15 1.69
C LEU A 82 -3.53 -2.19 1.59
N TRP A 83 -4.61 -1.92 0.85
CA TRP A 83 -5.64 -2.91 0.56
C TRP A 83 -5.11 -4.07 -0.28
N PHE A 84 -4.34 -3.75 -1.34
CA PHE A 84 -3.67 -4.77 -2.15
C PHE A 84 -2.74 -5.63 -1.29
N ASP A 85 -1.89 -5.00 -0.49
CA ASP A 85 -0.90 -5.67 0.34
C ASP A 85 -1.55 -6.50 1.47
N THR A 86 -2.63 -6.00 2.08
CA THR A 86 -3.44 -6.77 3.05
C THR A 86 -4.00 -8.04 2.41
N LEU A 87 -4.54 -7.94 1.19
CA LEU A 87 -5.05 -9.09 0.45
C LEU A 87 -3.93 -10.10 0.16
N TYR A 88 -2.78 -9.61 -0.27
CA TYR A 88 -1.62 -10.44 -0.54
C TYR A 88 -1.14 -11.18 0.71
N GLU A 89 -1.04 -10.50 1.85
CA GLU A 89 -0.64 -11.10 3.12
C GLU A 89 -1.66 -12.14 3.64
N CYS A 90 -2.89 -12.09 3.19
CA CYS A 90 -3.87 -13.16 3.44
C CYS A 90 -3.69 -14.35 2.48
N VAL A 91 -3.26 -14.11 1.24
CA VAL A 91 -3.11 -15.16 0.21
C VAL A 91 -1.75 -15.86 0.31
N LEU A 92 -0.67 -15.14 0.63
CA LEU A 92 0.68 -15.70 0.69
C LEU A 92 0.81 -16.92 1.61
N PRO A 93 0.25 -16.94 2.82
CA PRO A 93 0.29 -18.11 3.69
C PRO A 93 -0.37 -19.35 3.05
N LEU A 94 -1.46 -19.15 2.31
CA LEU A 94 -2.14 -20.25 1.59
C LEU A 94 -1.24 -20.85 0.49
N VAL A 95 -0.51 -19.99 -0.23
CA VAL A 95 0.43 -20.39 -1.28
C VAL A 95 1.65 -21.10 -0.70
N LYS A 96 2.18 -20.59 0.42
CA LYS A 96 3.39 -21.12 1.08
C LYS A 96 3.12 -22.28 2.02
N GLY A 97 1.88 -22.46 2.48
CA GLY A 97 1.53 -23.41 3.54
C GLY A 97 2.06 -22.96 4.92
N THR A 98 2.14 -21.65 5.16
CA THR A 98 2.61 -21.05 6.42
C THR A 98 1.44 -20.44 7.19
N PRO A 99 1.55 -20.24 8.53
CA PRO A 99 0.49 -19.58 9.28
C PRO A 99 0.38 -18.09 8.90
N LEU A 100 -0.83 -17.54 8.99
CA LEU A 100 -1.09 -16.11 8.83
C LEU A 100 -0.38 -15.31 9.93
N SER A 101 0.32 -14.26 9.56
CA SER A 101 0.95 -13.34 10.51
C SER A 101 -0.07 -12.35 11.06
N ILE A 102 -0.63 -12.64 12.22
CA ILE A 102 -1.60 -11.75 12.90
C ILE A 102 -1.00 -10.37 13.21
N PRO A 103 0.26 -10.24 13.72
CA PRO A 103 0.86 -8.94 13.95
C PRO A 103 0.97 -8.10 12.68
N PHE A 104 1.32 -8.71 11.55
CA PHE A 104 1.44 -8.03 10.27
C PHE A 104 0.07 -7.55 9.77
N LEU A 105 -0.94 -8.41 9.82
CA LEU A 105 -2.31 -8.04 9.47
C LEU A 105 -2.84 -6.90 10.35
N ALA A 106 -2.57 -6.95 11.66
CA ALA A 106 -2.97 -5.88 12.59
C ALA A 106 -2.28 -4.55 12.23
N HIS A 107 -1.00 -4.56 11.84
CA HIS A 107 -0.27 -3.39 11.36
C HIS A 107 -0.96 -2.77 10.13
N HIS A 108 -1.33 -3.57 9.14
CA HIS A 108 -2.04 -3.09 7.95
C HIS A 108 -3.42 -2.50 8.27
N LEU A 109 -4.19 -3.13 9.16
CA LEU A 109 -5.49 -2.60 9.58
C LEU A 109 -5.36 -1.25 10.31
N VAL A 110 -4.32 -1.08 11.13
CA VAL A 110 -4.00 0.21 11.77
C VAL A 110 -3.60 1.24 10.70
N GLY A 111 -2.79 0.86 9.74
CA GLY A 111 -2.41 1.69 8.60
C GLY A 111 -3.62 2.16 7.79
N LEU A 112 -4.53 1.25 7.44
CA LEU A 112 -5.77 1.57 6.74
C LEU A 112 -6.66 2.54 7.54
N ALA A 113 -6.78 2.33 8.85
CA ALA A 113 -7.53 3.24 9.73
C ALA A 113 -6.89 4.64 9.75
N ALA A 114 -5.57 4.72 9.88
CA ALA A 114 -4.82 5.98 9.85
C ALA A 114 -5.03 6.73 8.53
N HIS A 115 -4.98 6.03 7.39
CA HIS A 115 -5.23 6.64 6.07
C HIS A 115 -6.67 7.10 5.90
N GLY A 116 -7.65 6.33 6.41
CA GLY A 116 -9.05 6.74 6.42
C GLY A 116 -9.25 8.05 7.19
N LEU A 117 -8.62 8.20 8.35
CA LEU A 117 -8.64 9.42 9.14
C LEU A 117 -7.88 10.58 8.45
N ALA A 118 -6.72 10.31 7.87
CA ALA A 118 -5.91 11.32 7.19
C ALA A 118 -6.62 11.95 5.98
N LYS A 119 -7.54 11.24 5.33
CA LYS A 119 -8.37 11.82 4.23
C LYS A 119 -9.17 13.03 4.70
N THR A 120 -9.68 13.00 5.92
CA THR A 120 -10.58 14.05 6.46
C THR A 120 -9.86 15.07 7.35
N HIS A 121 -8.66 14.74 7.85
CA HIS A 121 -7.94 15.56 8.83
C HIS A 121 -6.60 16.06 8.30
N GLY A 122 -6.53 17.35 7.95
CA GLY A 122 -5.31 17.99 7.43
C GLY A 122 -4.05 17.76 8.28
N PRO A 123 -4.09 17.95 9.60
CA PRO A 123 -2.92 17.70 10.46
C PRO A 123 -2.39 16.26 10.36
N LEU A 124 -3.26 15.26 10.27
CA LEU A 124 -2.83 13.88 10.10
C LEU A 124 -2.13 13.66 8.75
N ARG A 125 -2.55 14.35 7.69
CA ARG A 125 -1.83 14.28 6.40
C ARG A 125 -0.41 14.82 6.47
N ALA A 126 -0.16 15.82 7.30
CA ALA A 126 1.19 16.35 7.52
C ALA A 126 2.09 15.30 8.22
N VAL A 127 1.56 14.62 9.24
CA VAL A 127 2.28 13.52 9.92
C VAL A 127 2.51 12.34 8.95
N THR A 128 1.52 11.99 8.16
CA THR A 128 1.59 10.90 7.18
C THR A 128 2.72 11.13 6.15
N ALA A 129 3.04 12.37 5.81
CA ALA A 129 4.16 12.70 4.94
C ALA A 129 5.51 12.18 5.46
N HIS A 130 5.73 12.27 6.76
CA HIS A 130 6.96 11.78 7.39
C HIS A 130 6.99 10.24 7.44
N VAL A 131 5.84 9.61 7.64
CA VAL A 131 5.73 8.14 7.56
C VAL A 131 6.09 7.66 6.16
N TYR A 132 5.62 8.33 5.12
CA TYR A 132 5.90 7.95 3.73
C TYR A 132 7.38 8.12 3.34
N LEU A 133 8.11 9.03 3.98
CA LEU A 133 9.57 9.12 3.78
C LEU A 133 10.30 7.88 4.32
N ALA A 134 9.78 7.24 5.33
CA ALA A 134 10.39 6.03 5.90
C ALA A 134 10.23 4.81 4.99
N GLU A 135 9.39 4.89 3.94
CA GLU A 135 9.24 3.84 2.93
C GLU A 135 10.36 3.86 1.84
N LEU A 136 11.19 4.92 1.80
CA LEU A 136 12.36 4.99 0.92
C LEU A 136 13.52 4.17 1.46
#